data_3b14b374df50bd1386250ae7883da3f2
#
_entry.id   3b14b374df50bd1386250ae7883da3f2
#
_cell.length_a   1.000
_cell.length_b   1.000
_cell.length_c   1.000
_cell.angle_alpha   90.00
_cell.angle_beta   90.00
_cell.angle_gamma   90.00
#
_symmetry.space_group_name_H-M   'P 1'
#
loop_
_entity.id
_entity.type
_entity.pdbx_description
1 polymer ?
#
loop_
_entity_poly.entity_id
_entity_poly.type
_entity_poly.pdbx_seq_one_letter_code
_entity_poly.pdbx_strand_id
1 'polypeptide(L)'
;MTQHKHFDPLLSDRVAVVTGGGGGIGAATARLFAEHGAHVVIADIDAELADETASTIAASGGSAHPITADVRNAAEVTHFARTVLDRYGRIDVLVNNVGHWLRHPGGFADTDPQLWDELYRINLHHVFLVTHAFLPTMIDRGAGAIVNVSSVEGLRGYPEDPVYAAFKAAVIGFTRSLAVQVGNHGVRVNAVAPDVTESLQVPYSQWLSAEEQSQWPRWVPVGRMGLPEDQARVILFLASDCSSFITGHTIPTDGGTTAAGGWFRSSRRPGREWTNRPADL
;
A
#
# COMPACT_ATOMS: atom_id res chain seq x y z
N MET A 1 19.33 -23.38 -17.60
CA MET A 1 19.67 -23.06 -16.20
C MET A 1 19.89 -21.55 -16.13
N THR A 2 18.86 -20.78 -15.82
CA THR A 2 18.94 -19.33 -15.60
C THR A 2 19.55 -19.12 -14.23
N GLN A 3 20.79 -18.63 -14.18
CA GLN A 3 21.40 -18.16 -12.93
C GLN A 3 20.51 -17.02 -12.41
N HIS A 4 19.79 -17.27 -11.32
CA HIS A 4 19.22 -16.20 -10.51
C HIS A 4 20.39 -15.33 -10.05
N LYS A 5 20.51 -14.12 -10.60
CA LYS A 5 21.37 -13.09 -10.02
C LYS A 5 20.86 -12.85 -8.60
N HIS A 6 21.59 -13.34 -7.60
CA HIS A 6 21.38 -12.91 -6.22
C HIS A 6 21.67 -11.41 -6.18
N PHE A 7 20.63 -10.62 -6.11
CA PHE A 7 20.78 -9.21 -5.71
C PHE A 7 21.09 -9.21 -4.21
N ASP A 8 21.99 -8.36 -3.77
CA ASP A 8 22.25 -8.16 -2.35
C ASP A 8 20.94 -7.81 -1.64
N PRO A 9 20.65 -8.40 -0.47
CA PRO A 9 19.42 -8.12 0.25
C PRO A 9 19.30 -6.64 0.59
N LEU A 10 18.18 -6.03 0.23
CA LEU A 10 17.97 -4.57 0.38
C LEU A 10 17.59 -4.16 1.80
N LEU A 11 17.15 -5.10 2.65
CA LEU A 11 16.65 -4.86 4.00
C LEU A 11 17.32 -5.78 5.04
N SER A 12 18.59 -6.19 4.79
CA SER A 12 19.33 -7.07 5.71
C SER A 12 19.26 -6.56 7.14
N ASP A 13 18.81 -7.42 8.07
CA ASP A 13 18.68 -7.16 9.50
C ASP A 13 17.79 -5.95 9.87
N ARG A 14 17.01 -5.42 8.94
CA ARG A 14 16.03 -4.34 9.21
C ARG A 14 14.79 -4.92 9.88
N VAL A 15 14.25 -4.19 10.85
CA VAL A 15 12.93 -4.49 11.45
C VAL A 15 11.88 -3.70 10.69
N ALA A 16 10.97 -4.43 10.03
CA ALA A 16 9.92 -3.85 9.20
C ALA A 16 8.54 -4.21 9.76
N VAL A 17 7.70 -3.22 9.98
CA VAL A 17 6.29 -3.38 10.36
C VAL A 17 5.41 -3.16 9.14
N VAL A 18 4.52 -4.12 8.86
CA VAL A 18 3.51 -4.01 7.79
C VAL A 18 2.13 -4.18 8.41
N THR A 19 1.31 -3.13 8.38
CA THR A 19 -0.08 -3.19 8.82
C THR A 19 -0.99 -3.74 7.72
N GLY A 20 -1.98 -4.56 8.07
CA GLY A 20 -2.76 -5.31 7.08
C GLY A 20 -1.88 -6.29 6.30
N GLY A 21 -0.91 -6.89 7.00
CA GLY A 21 0.12 -7.74 6.38
C GLY A 21 -0.30 -9.19 6.17
N GLY A 22 -1.52 -9.56 6.57
CA GLY A 22 -2.06 -10.90 6.39
C GLY A 22 -2.57 -11.18 4.97
N GLY A 23 -2.87 -10.14 4.17
CA GLY A 23 -3.45 -10.35 2.84
C GLY A 23 -3.03 -9.33 1.78
N GLY A 24 -3.32 -9.61 0.52
CA GLY A 24 -3.18 -8.69 -0.60
C GLY A 24 -1.79 -8.04 -0.71
N ILE A 25 -1.78 -6.71 -0.87
CA ILE A 25 -0.55 -5.90 -0.99
C ILE A 25 0.32 -6.03 0.26
N GLY A 26 -0.29 -6.07 1.45
CA GLY A 26 0.42 -6.21 2.72
C GLY A 26 1.19 -7.54 2.81
N ALA A 27 0.53 -8.66 2.51
CA ALA A 27 1.16 -9.98 2.52
C ALA A 27 2.26 -10.11 1.47
N ALA A 28 2.04 -9.60 0.24
CA ALA A 28 3.08 -9.57 -0.78
C ALA A 28 4.28 -8.73 -0.35
N THR A 29 4.03 -7.58 0.31
CA THR A 29 5.09 -6.73 0.87
C THR A 29 5.85 -7.45 1.98
N ALA A 30 5.14 -8.10 2.92
CA ALA A 30 5.76 -8.84 4.02
C ALA A 30 6.67 -9.96 3.50
N ARG A 31 6.20 -10.75 2.53
CA ARG A 31 7.00 -11.81 1.90
C ARG A 31 8.24 -11.24 1.22
N LEU A 32 8.08 -10.22 0.39
CA LEU A 32 9.19 -9.62 -0.34
C LEU A 32 10.23 -8.99 0.61
N PHE A 33 9.80 -8.37 1.69
CA PHE A 33 10.71 -7.81 2.70
C PHE A 33 11.53 -8.90 3.39
N ALA A 34 10.90 -10.03 3.75
CA ALA A 34 11.59 -11.17 4.33
C ALA A 34 12.58 -11.81 3.35
N GLU A 35 12.25 -11.93 2.06
CA GLU A 35 13.16 -12.37 0.99
C GLU A 35 14.39 -11.47 0.88
N HIS A 36 14.24 -10.17 1.21
CA HIS A 36 15.32 -9.19 1.26
C HIS A 36 15.97 -9.03 2.64
N GLY A 37 15.78 -9.99 3.54
CA GLY A 37 16.52 -10.12 4.81
C GLY A 37 15.93 -9.32 5.98
N ALA A 38 14.70 -8.81 5.87
CA ALA A 38 14.07 -8.12 6.98
C ALA A 38 13.49 -9.09 8.03
N HIS A 39 13.48 -8.65 9.30
CA HIS A 39 12.60 -9.19 10.33
C HIS A 39 11.25 -8.51 10.21
N VAL A 40 10.26 -9.20 9.67
CA VAL A 40 8.96 -8.62 9.36
C VAL A 40 7.97 -8.82 10.50
N VAL A 41 7.39 -7.74 10.99
CA VAL A 41 6.23 -7.80 11.90
C VAL A 41 4.97 -7.60 11.08
N ILE A 42 4.09 -8.59 11.11
CA ILE A 42 2.81 -8.60 10.40
C ILE A 42 1.72 -8.23 11.40
N ALA A 43 1.21 -7.00 11.31
CA ALA A 43 0.08 -6.56 12.12
C ALA A 43 -1.21 -6.66 11.32
N ASP A 44 -2.13 -7.51 11.76
CA ASP A 44 -3.43 -7.67 11.11
C ASP A 44 -4.53 -7.86 12.16
N ILE A 45 -5.77 -7.50 11.82
CA ILE A 45 -6.93 -7.79 12.65
C ILE A 45 -7.34 -9.27 12.55
N ASP A 46 -7.02 -9.91 11.43
CA ASP A 46 -7.25 -11.32 11.18
C ASP A 46 -6.00 -12.13 11.55
N ALA A 47 -6.09 -12.83 12.68
CA ALA A 47 -5.01 -13.62 13.21
C ALA A 47 -4.62 -14.79 12.27
N GLU A 48 -5.61 -15.43 11.63
CA GLU A 48 -5.39 -16.58 10.75
C GLU A 48 -4.61 -16.16 9.51
N LEU A 49 -4.98 -15.06 8.87
CA LEU A 49 -4.26 -14.51 7.71
C LEU A 49 -2.84 -14.05 8.08
N ALA A 50 -2.66 -13.44 9.26
CA ALA A 50 -1.33 -13.04 9.73
C ALA A 50 -0.43 -14.25 9.96
N ASP A 51 -0.95 -15.29 10.60
CA ASP A 51 -0.24 -16.55 10.87
C ASP A 51 0.09 -17.32 9.58
N GLU A 52 -0.83 -17.36 8.61
CA GLU A 52 -0.60 -17.98 7.29
C GLU A 52 0.54 -17.29 6.54
N THR A 53 0.53 -15.95 6.50
CA THR A 53 1.60 -15.18 5.86
C THR A 53 2.92 -15.38 6.57
N ALA A 54 2.95 -15.38 7.91
CA ALA A 54 4.16 -15.62 8.69
C ALA A 54 4.71 -17.05 8.47
N SER A 55 3.83 -18.05 8.42
CA SER A 55 4.20 -19.45 8.15
C SER A 55 4.79 -19.62 6.75
N THR A 56 4.22 -18.96 5.75
CA THR A 56 4.74 -18.95 4.38
C THR A 56 6.15 -18.35 4.32
N ILE A 57 6.38 -17.24 5.03
CA ILE A 57 7.70 -16.62 5.14
C ILE A 57 8.69 -17.54 5.83
N ALA A 58 8.31 -18.17 6.95
CA ALA A 58 9.17 -19.09 7.68
C ALA A 58 9.53 -20.35 6.85
N ALA A 59 8.58 -20.89 6.09
CA ALA A 59 8.81 -22.02 5.19
C ALA A 59 9.83 -21.70 4.07
N SER A 60 9.94 -20.40 3.70
CA SER A 60 10.94 -19.91 2.74
C SER A 60 12.27 -19.50 3.40
N GLY A 61 12.44 -19.73 4.71
CA GLY A 61 13.65 -19.40 5.46
C GLY A 61 13.73 -17.93 5.91
N GLY A 62 12.69 -17.15 5.75
CA GLY A 62 12.60 -15.76 6.20
C GLY A 62 12.19 -15.63 7.68
N SER A 63 12.19 -14.40 8.18
CA SER A 63 11.82 -14.07 9.56
C SER A 63 10.54 -13.22 9.59
N ALA A 64 9.49 -13.75 10.21
CA ALA A 64 8.24 -13.02 10.41
C ALA A 64 7.68 -13.23 11.82
N HIS A 65 6.97 -12.23 12.32
CA HIS A 65 6.29 -12.25 13.61
C HIS A 65 4.88 -11.68 13.47
N PRO A 66 3.83 -12.53 13.51
CA PRO A 66 2.45 -12.07 13.44
C PRO A 66 2.03 -11.45 14.78
N ILE A 67 1.26 -10.37 14.71
CA ILE A 67 0.63 -9.71 15.86
C ILE A 67 -0.80 -9.35 15.48
N THR A 68 -1.77 -9.89 16.20
CA THR A 68 -3.17 -9.52 16.02
C THR A 68 -3.43 -8.15 16.64
N ALA A 69 -3.87 -7.19 15.82
CA ALA A 69 -4.18 -5.84 16.29
C ALA A 69 -5.15 -5.13 15.35
N ASP A 70 -6.17 -4.49 15.91
CA ASP A 70 -6.97 -3.50 15.20
C ASP A 70 -6.28 -2.14 15.25
N VAL A 71 -5.64 -1.75 14.16
CA VAL A 71 -4.91 -0.48 14.05
C VAL A 71 -5.81 0.77 14.13
N ARG A 72 -7.14 0.60 14.08
CA ARG A 72 -8.12 1.68 14.30
C ARG A 72 -8.30 2.00 15.79
N ASN A 73 -7.83 1.11 16.67
CA ASN A 73 -7.93 1.23 18.13
C ASN A 73 -6.60 1.72 18.72
N ALA A 74 -6.61 2.90 19.33
CA ALA A 74 -5.41 3.52 19.88
C ALA A 74 -4.75 2.68 20.99
N ALA A 75 -5.52 1.98 21.83
CA ALA A 75 -4.98 1.14 22.90
C ALA A 75 -4.28 -0.10 22.33
N GLU A 76 -4.86 -0.73 21.29
CA GLU A 76 -4.26 -1.86 20.61
C GLU A 76 -2.99 -1.45 19.84
N VAL A 77 -3.00 -0.29 19.18
CA VAL A 77 -1.79 0.27 18.54
C VAL A 77 -0.68 0.51 19.55
N THR A 78 -1.01 1.07 20.74
CA THR A 78 -0.03 1.28 21.80
C THR A 78 0.56 -0.02 22.31
N HIS A 79 -0.27 -1.05 22.51
CA HIS A 79 0.17 -2.38 22.94
C HIS A 79 1.03 -3.06 21.87
N PHE A 80 0.57 -3.05 20.62
CA PHE A 80 1.29 -3.56 19.46
C PHE A 80 2.67 -2.92 19.32
N ALA A 81 2.74 -1.59 19.32
CA ALA A 81 4.01 -0.88 19.19
C ALA A 81 4.99 -1.23 20.31
N ARG A 82 4.49 -1.29 21.57
CA ARG A 82 5.31 -1.72 22.72
C ARG A 82 5.84 -3.14 22.52
N THR A 83 5.00 -4.09 22.08
CA THR A 83 5.41 -5.47 21.83
C THR A 83 6.54 -5.55 20.80
N VAL A 84 6.47 -4.76 19.73
CA VAL A 84 7.52 -4.67 18.71
C VAL A 84 8.81 -4.11 19.29
N LEU A 85 8.72 -2.99 20.03
CA LEU A 85 9.89 -2.31 20.59
C LEU A 85 10.54 -3.13 21.72
N ASP A 86 9.77 -3.80 22.56
CA ASP A 86 10.29 -4.71 23.60
C ASP A 86 11.05 -5.89 22.98
N ARG A 87 10.58 -6.41 21.84
CA ARG A 87 11.20 -7.55 21.16
C ARG A 87 12.46 -7.18 20.36
N TYR A 88 12.40 -6.08 19.63
CA TYR A 88 13.45 -5.74 18.65
C TYR A 88 14.27 -4.51 19.05
N GLY A 89 13.83 -3.70 20.02
CA GLY A 89 14.48 -2.46 20.45
C GLY A 89 14.47 -1.35 19.39
N ARG A 90 13.89 -1.62 18.20
CA ARG A 90 13.96 -0.73 17.03
C ARG A 90 12.85 -1.01 16.03
N ILE A 91 12.66 -0.05 15.16
CA ILE A 91 11.96 -0.18 13.89
C ILE A 91 12.72 0.60 12.81
N ASP A 92 12.90 0.03 11.63
CA ASP A 92 13.58 0.65 10.49
C ASP A 92 12.61 1.04 9.39
N VAL A 93 11.57 0.24 9.19
CA VAL A 93 10.57 0.44 8.13
C VAL A 93 9.17 0.29 8.69
N LEU A 94 8.31 1.26 8.40
CA LEU A 94 6.87 1.20 8.67
C LEU A 94 6.10 1.27 7.35
N VAL A 95 5.24 0.28 7.09
CA VAL A 95 4.28 0.30 5.98
C VAL A 95 2.86 0.41 6.53
N ASN A 96 2.25 1.58 6.38
CA ASN A 96 0.84 1.81 6.66
C ASN A 96 0.01 1.37 5.44
N ASN A 97 -0.40 0.10 5.42
CA ASN A 97 -1.06 -0.49 4.26
C ASN A 97 -2.57 -0.69 4.46
N VAL A 98 -3.07 -0.73 5.69
CA VAL A 98 -4.51 -0.89 5.95
C VAL A 98 -5.32 0.18 5.21
N GLY A 99 -6.44 -0.22 4.63
CA GLY A 99 -7.39 0.68 4.00
C GLY A 99 -8.53 -0.10 3.34
N HIS A 100 -9.71 0.50 3.26
CA HIS A 100 -10.87 -0.12 2.64
C HIS A 100 -11.86 0.94 2.18
N TRP A 101 -12.47 0.76 1.01
CA TRP A 101 -13.47 1.69 0.48
C TRP A 101 -14.90 1.43 0.99
N LEU A 102 -15.11 0.37 1.80
CA LEU A 102 -16.37 0.02 2.47
C LEU A 102 -17.55 0.12 1.51
N ARG A 103 -17.54 -0.72 0.47
CA ARG A 103 -18.53 -0.71 -0.60
C ARG A 103 -19.95 -0.41 -0.09
N HIS A 104 -20.53 0.66 -0.55
CA HIS A 104 -21.89 1.08 -0.21
C HIS A 104 -22.69 1.43 -1.48
N PRO A 105 -24.00 1.19 -1.51
CA PRO A 105 -24.85 1.60 -2.62
C PRO A 105 -25.16 3.10 -2.54
N GLY A 106 -25.35 3.73 -3.68
CA GLY A 106 -25.78 5.14 -3.80
C GLY A 106 -24.65 6.17 -3.93
N GLY A 107 -25.03 7.39 -4.23
CA GLY A 107 -24.13 8.53 -4.33
C GLY A 107 -23.90 9.22 -2.99
N PHE A 108 -23.04 10.22 -2.96
CA PHE A 108 -22.68 10.97 -1.75
C PHE A 108 -23.89 11.50 -0.96
N ALA A 109 -24.93 11.97 -1.68
CA ALA A 109 -26.13 12.50 -1.05
C ALA A 109 -26.93 11.45 -0.26
N ASP A 110 -26.74 10.17 -0.57
CA ASP A 110 -27.48 9.05 0.02
C ASP A 110 -26.66 8.32 1.11
N THR A 111 -25.39 8.74 1.35
CA THR A 111 -24.54 8.08 2.35
C THR A 111 -24.88 8.51 3.77
N ASP A 112 -24.87 7.54 4.70
CA ASP A 112 -24.98 7.83 6.14
C ASP A 112 -23.66 8.48 6.63
N PRO A 113 -23.73 9.62 7.36
CA PRO A 113 -22.55 10.21 7.99
C PRO A 113 -21.77 9.27 8.91
N GLN A 114 -22.39 8.25 9.50
CA GLN A 114 -21.69 7.23 10.29
C GLN A 114 -20.68 6.43 9.46
N LEU A 115 -20.96 6.19 8.18
CA LEU A 115 -20.04 5.55 7.25
C LEU A 115 -18.76 6.40 7.06
N TRP A 116 -18.86 7.73 7.13
CA TRP A 116 -17.69 8.61 6.99
C TRP A 116 -16.73 8.45 8.16
N ASP A 117 -17.23 8.22 9.38
CA ASP A 117 -16.40 7.93 10.56
C ASP A 117 -15.68 6.58 10.40
N GLU A 118 -16.34 5.57 9.87
CA GLU A 118 -15.72 4.28 9.58
C GLU A 118 -14.65 4.41 8.49
N LEU A 119 -14.94 5.11 7.40
CA LEU A 119 -13.99 5.40 6.33
C LEU A 119 -12.79 6.21 6.84
N TYR A 120 -13.02 7.17 7.73
CA TYR A 120 -11.94 7.92 8.39
C TYR A 120 -11.02 6.99 9.19
N ARG A 121 -11.61 6.15 10.03
CA ARG A 121 -10.84 5.25 10.92
C ARG A 121 -10.00 4.27 10.12
N ILE A 122 -10.56 3.68 9.05
CA ILE A 122 -9.89 2.62 8.28
C ILE A 122 -8.95 3.16 7.19
N ASN A 123 -9.05 4.42 6.77
CA ASN A 123 -8.22 4.96 5.69
C ASN A 123 -7.23 6.05 6.12
N LEU A 124 -7.47 6.74 7.25
CA LEU A 124 -6.62 7.87 7.65
C LEU A 124 -6.21 7.82 9.12
N HIS A 125 -7.14 7.62 10.05
CA HIS A 125 -6.87 7.71 11.49
C HIS A 125 -5.77 6.73 11.94
N HIS A 126 -5.84 5.49 11.48
CA HIS A 126 -4.82 4.48 11.79
C HIS A 126 -3.43 4.88 11.32
N VAL A 127 -3.30 5.58 10.17
CA VAL A 127 -2.00 6.07 9.68
C VAL A 127 -1.36 7.01 10.69
N PHE A 128 -2.18 7.89 11.30
CA PHE A 128 -1.70 8.78 12.36
C PHE A 128 -1.31 8.02 13.61
N LEU A 129 -2.17 7.11 14.09
CA LEU A 129 -1.93 6.35 15.32
C LEU A 129 -0.64 5.51 15.22
N VAL A 130 -0.52 4.72 14.16
CA VAL A 130 0.63 3.81 14.00
C VAL A 130 1.92 4.60 13.75
N THR A 131 1.86 5.64 12.91
CA THR A 131 3.02 6.51 12.69
C THR A 131 3.45 7.19 13.98
N HIS A 132 2.52 7.75 14.75
CA HIS A 132 2.82 8.40 16.04
C HIS A 132 3.48 7.43 17.04
N ALA A 133 3.06 6.17 17.07
CA ALA A 133 3.59 5.18 18.00
C ALA A 133 5.03 4.78 17.70
N PHE A 134 5.46 4.78 16.42
CA PHE A 134 6.80 4.33 16.04
C PHE A 134 7.78 5.45 15.70
N LEU A 135 7.28 6.61 15.29
CA LEU A 135 8.11 7.73 14.82
C LEU A 135 9.16 8.20 15.84
N PRO A 136 8.86 8.31 17.17
CA PRO A 136 9.87 8.73 18.13
C PRO A 136 11.13 7.86 18.10
N THR A 137 10.98 6.53 18.02
CA THR A 137 12.10 5.60 17.95
C THR A 137 12.92 5.77 16.67
N MET A 138 12.29 6.07 15.54
CA MET A 138 13.01 6.37 14.28
C MET A 138 13.80 7.68 14.39
N ILE A 139 13.20 8.72 14.98
CA ILE A 139 13.85 10.03 15.21
C ILE A 139 15.06 9.88 16.14
N ASP A 140 14.90 9.20 17.27
CA ASP A 140 15.98 8.99 18.25
C ASP A 140 17.17 8.23 17.65
N ARG A 141 16.89 7.35 16.70
CA ARG A 141 17.93 6.60 15.98
C ARG A 141 18.54 7.34 14.79
N GLY A 142 17.94 8.43 14.36
CA GLY A 142 18.39 9.18 13.18
C GLY A 142 18.21 8.41 11.86
N ALA A 143 17.32 7.44 11.80
CA ALA A 143 17.10 6.61 10.60
C ALA A 143 15.70 5.97 10.60
N GLY A 144 15.02 5.98 9.45
CA GLY A 144 13.74 5.31 9.25
C GLY A 144 13.18 5.51 7.85
N ALA A 145 12.30 4.60 7.44
CA ALA A 145 11.52 4.74 6.22
C ALA A 145 10.03 4.43 6.50
N ILE A 146 9.16 5.37 6.16
CA ILE A 146 7.70 5.21 6.28
C ILE A 146 7.13 5.20 4.86
N VAL A 147 6.35 4.16 4.54
CA VAL A 147 5.64 4.05 3.27
C VAL A 147 4.14 3.95 3.54
N ASN A 148 3.39 4.93 3.07
CA ASN A 148 1.94 4.97 3.20
C ASN A 148 1.27 4.45 1.93
N VAL A 149 0.27 3.57 2.06
CA VAL A 149 -0.52 3.11 0.92
C VAL A 149 -1.76 4.01 0.77
N SER A 150 -1.69 4.93 -0.19
CA SER A 150 -2.80 5.78 -0.61
C SER A 150 -3.65 5.07 -1.69
N SER A 151 -4.05 5.79 -2.71
CA SER A 151 -4.72 5.31 -3.93
C SER A 151 -4.59 6.37 -5.02
N VAL A 152 -4.72 5.98 -6.28
CA VAL A 152 -4.90 6.94 -7.39
C VAL A 152 -6.16 7.78 -7.21
N GLU A 153 -7.15 7.28 -6.45
CA GLU A 153 -8.37 8.01 -6.11
C GLU A 153 -8.08 9.22 -5.20
N GLY A 154 -6.94 9.26 -4.54
CA GLY A 154 -6.43 10.46 -3.89
C GLY A 154 -5.75 11.47 -4.82
N LEU A 155 -5.54 11.10 -6.09
CA LEU A 155 -4.88 11.91 -7.12
C LEU A 155 -5.84 12.41 -8.20
N ARG A 156 -6.98 11.73 -8.36
CA ARG A 156 -8.00 12.02 -9.37
C ARG A 156 -9.40 12.01 -8.73
N GLY A 157 -10.43 12.44 -9.48
CA GLY A 157 -11.82 12.31 -9.04
C GLY A 157 -12.28 10.85 -9.03
N TYR A 158 -12.94 10.44 -7.94
CA TYR A 158 -13.57 9.13 -7.81
C TYR A 158 -15.08 9.29 -7.59
N PRO A 159 -15.90 9.05 -8.62
CA PRO A 159 -17.33 9.34 -8.55
C PRO A 159 -18.13 8.39 -7.66
N GLU A 160 -17.61 7.16 -7.40
CA GLU A 160 -18.31 6.17 -6.60
C GLU A 160 -18.20 6.43 -5.10
N ASP A 161 -17.08 6.99 -4.62
CA ASP A 161 -16.89 7.32 -3.21
C ASP A 161 -15.99 8.55 -3.02
N PRO A 162 -16.55 9.77 -3.04
CA PRO A 162 -15.80 11.00 -2.80
C PRO A 162 -15.17 11.10 -1.40
N VAL A 163 -15.74 10.44 -0.39
CA VAL A 163 -15.23 10.47 0.99
C VAL A 163 -13.97 9.62 1.11
N TYR A 164 -13.97 8.43 0.53
CA TYR A 164 -12.77 7.60 0.43
C TYR A 164 -11.64 8.35 -0.30
N ALA A 165 -11.96 8.95 -1.46
CA ALA A 165 -11.00 9.74 -2.23
C ALA A 165 -10.40 10.88 -1.41
N ALA A 166 -11.22 11.58 -0.61
CA ALA A 166 -10.76 12.65 0.27
C ALA A 166 -9.78 12.14 1.33
N PHE A 167 -10.05 10.99 1.96
CA PHE A 167 -9.12 10.43 2.94
C PHE A 167 -7.82 9.92 2.29
N LYS A 168 -7.88 9.35 1.09
CA LYS A 168 -6.68 8.96 0.36
C LYS A 168 -5.85 10.17 -0.09
N ALA A 169 -6.49 11.29 -0.45
CA ALA A 169 -5.81 12.57 -0.68
C ALA A 169 -5.19 13.13 0.62
N ALA A 170 -5.86 12.96 1.77
CA ALA A 170 -5.32 13.37 3.06
C ALA A 170 -4.05 12.57 3.44
N VAL A 171 -3.97 11.27 3.14
CA VAL A 171 -2.75 10.46 3.30
C VAL A 171 -1.59 11.06 2.50
N ILE A 172 -1.85 11.52 1.26
CA ILE A 172 -0.84 12.19 0.42
C ILE A 172 -0.37 13.50 1.05
N GLY A 173 -1.31 14.32 1.56
CA GLY A 173 -1.00 15.56 2.26
C GLY A 173 -0.17 15.33 3.52
N PHE A 174 -0.55 14.33 4.33
CA PHE A 174 0.17 13.92 5.53
C PHE A 174 1.60 13.45 5.19
N THR A 175 1.75 12.61 4.18
CA THR A 175 3.05 12.13 3.69
C THR A 175 4.00 13.27 3.39
N ARG A 176 3.55 14.28 2.64
CA ARG A 176 4.36 15.46 2.28
C ARG A 176 4.77 16.27 3.51
N SER A 177 3.81 16.56 4.38
CA SER A 177 4.04 17.40 5.55
C SER A 177 4.97 16.73 6.56
N LEU A 178 4.74 15.44 6.83
CA LEU A 178 5.59 14.68 7.75
C LEU A 178 7.01 14.52 7.20
N ALA A 179 7.18 14.27 5.89
CA ALA A 179 8.47 14.16 5.25
C ALA A 179 9.36 15.42 5.47
N VAL A 180 8.73 16.59 5.36
CA VAL A 180 9.43 17.88 5.61
C VAL A 180 9.78 18.03 7.09
N GLN A 181 8.88 17.64 8.00
CA GLN A 181 9.09 17.76 9.44
C GLN A 181 10.22 16.87 9.95
N VAL A 182 10.35 15.64 9.44
CA VAL A 182 11.26 14.63 10.01
C VAL A 182 12.49 14.33 9.15
N GLY A 183 12.61 14.94 7.98
CA GLY A 183 13.71 14.65 7.05
C GLY A 183 15.09 14.95 7.63
N ASN A 184 15.23 16.00 8.43
CA ASN A 184 16.46 16.33 9.15
C ASN A 184 16.81 15.36 10.29
N HIS A 185 15.89 14.48 10.66
CA HIS A 185 16.11 13.38 11.60
C HIS A 185 16.45 12.06 10.90
N GLY A 186 16.76 12.08 9.61
CA GLY A 186 17.09 10.88 8.85
C GLY A 186 15.91 9.96 8.55
N VAL A 187 14.67 10.43 8.74
CA VAL A 187 13.45 9.65 8.46
C VAL A 187 12.87 10.08 7.11
N ARG A 188 12.68 9.12 6.21
CA ARG A 188 12.01 9.34 4.92
C ARG A 188 10.55 8.92 4.99
N VAL A 189 9.66 9.69 4.38
CA VAL A 189 8.22 9.39 4.34
C VAL A 189 7.73 9.53 2.91
N ASN A 190 7.26 8.44 2.33
CA ASN A 190 6.73 8.41 0.96
C ASN A 190 5.39 7.66 0.92
N ALA A 191 4.72 7.73 -0.21
CA ALA A 191 3.49 6.98 -0.45
C ALA A 191 3.54 6.26 -1.80
N VAL A 192 2.79 5.17 -1.90
CA VAL A 192 2.38 4.55 -3.16
C VAL A 192 0.88 4.83 -3.37
N ALA A 193 0.48 4.94 -4.62
CA ALA A 193 -0.91 5.13 -5.01
C ALA A 193 -1.32 4.03 -6.01
N PRO A 194 -1.79 2.87 -5.51
CA PRO A 194 -2.30 1.79 -6.34
C PRO A 194 -3.55 2.18 -7.12
N ASP A 195 -3.73 1.57 -8.29
CA ASP A 195 -4.99 1.47 -9.03
C ASP A 195 -5.34 -0.02 -9.17
N VAL A 196 -6.21 -0.37 -10.07
CA VAL A 196 -6.73 -1.71 -10.43
C VAL A 196 -5.78 -2.87 -10.07
N THR A 197 -5.69 -3.16 -8.77
CA THR A 197 -4.82 -4.21 -8.22
C THR A 197 -5.67 -5.29 -7.58
N GLU A 198 -5.41 -6.56 -7.96
CA GLU A 198 -6.04 -7.71 -7.33
C GLU A 198 -5.82 -7.70 -5.83
N SER A 199 -6.86 -7.92 -5.06
CA SER A 199 -6.77 -8.02 -3.60
C SER A 199 -7.96 -8.80 -3.03
N LEU A 200 -7.92 -9.12 -1.72
CA LEU A 200 -9.05 -9.73 -1.03
C LEU A 200 -10.29 -8.83 -1.04
N GLN A 201 -10.09 -7.51 -1.03
CA GLN A 201 -11.18 -6.53 -1.07
C GLN A 201 -11.76 -6.34 -2.46
N VAL A 202 -10.91 -6.47 -3.48
CA VAL A 202 -11.25 -6.25 -4.89
C VAL A 202 -10.73 -7.42 -5.71
N PRO A 203 -11.38 -8.59 -5.61
CA PRO A 203 -11.00 -9.79 -6.35
C PRO A 203 -11.53 -9.70 -7.79
N TYR A 204 -10.92 -8.85 -8.60
CA TYR A 204 -11.29 -8.64 -10.02
C TYR A 204 -11.35 -9.94 -10.82
N SER A 205 -10.45 -10.88 -10.52
CA SER A 205 -10.43 -12.18 -11.17
C SER A 205 -11.71 -12.99 -10.93
N GLN A 206 -12.43 -12.73 -9.81
CA GLN A 206 -13.69 -13.37 -9.46
C GLN A 206 -14.91 -12.54 -9.90
N TRP A 207 -14.79 -11.20 -9.91
CA TRP A 207 -15.91 -10.30 -10.23
C TRP A 207 -16.12 -10.11 -11.71
N LEU A 208 -15.04 -10.17 -12.50
CA LEU A 208 -15.08 -9.90 -13.93
C LEU A 208 -15.08 -11.21 -14.73
N SER A 209 -15.95 -11.29 -15.74
CA SER A 209 -15.95 -12.34 -16.73
C SER A 209 -14.63 -12.34 -17.54
N ALA A 210 -14.36 -13.45 -18.23
CA ALA A 210 -13.19 -13.55 -19.11
C ALA A 210 -13.20 -12.49 -20.23
N GLU A 211 -14.40 -12.12 -20.71
CA GLU A 211 -14.57 -11.07 -21.73
C GLU A 211 -14.19 -9.70 -21.15
N GLU A 212 -14.65 -9.34 -19.95
CA GLU A 212 -14.28 -8.10 -19.28
C GLU A 212 -12.79 -8.06 -18.96
N GLN A 213 -12.22 -9.17 -18.49
CA GLN A 213 -10.78 -9.27 -18.24
C GLN A 213 -9.95 -9.09 -19.52
N SER A 214 -10.47 -9.51 -20.68
CA SER A 214 -9.81 -9.29 -21.97
C SER A 214 -9.69 -7.81 -22.37
N GLN A 215 -10.41 -6.91 -21.67
CA GLN A 215 -10.37 -5.47 -21.93
C GLN A 215 -9.24 -4.74 -21.20
N TRP A 216 -8.52 -5.39 -20.27
CA TRP A 216 -7.40 -4.74 -19.56
C TRP A 216 -6.42 -4.00 -20.46
N PRO A 217 -5.97 -4.57 -21.63
CA PRO A 217 -5.07 -3.86 -22.53
C PRO A 217 -5.63 -2.54 -23.09
N ARG A 218 -6.95 -2.36 -23.01
CA ARG A 218 -7.62 -1.14 -23.47
C ARG A 218 -7.64 -0.06 -22.39
N TRP A 219 -7.80 -0.46 -21.11
CA TRP A 219 -7.96 0.45 -19.98
C TRP A 219 -6.65 0.78 -19.29
N VAL A 220 -5.76 -0.20 -19.19
CA VAL A 220 -4.48 -0.07 -18.49
C VAL A 220 -3.35 -0.01 -19.53
N PRO A 221 -2.59 1.08 -19.63
CA PRO A 221 -1.52 1.22 -20.62
C PRO A 221 -0.50 0.07 -20.63
N VAL A 222 -0.17 -0.49 -19.45
CA VAL A 222 0.71 -1.68 -19.32
C VAL A 222 0.05 -2.95 -19.86
N GLY A 223 -1.27 -2.95 -20.08
CA GLY A 223 -2.00 -4.03 -20.75
C GLY A 223 -2.53 -5.12 -19.82
N ARG A 224 -2.43 -4.99 -18.51
CA ARG A 224 -2.93 -5.95 -17.55
C ARG A 224 -3.34 -5.28 -16.24
N MET A 225 -4.12 -5.96 -15.47
CA MET A 225 -4.38 -5.66 -14.07
C MET A 225 -3.09 -5.73 -13.24
N GLY A 226 -2.98 -4.91 -12.21
CA GLY A 226 -1.92 -4.96 -11.22
C GLY A 226 -2.05 -6.16 -10.28
N LEU A 227 -0.92 -6.65 -9.82
CA LEU A 227 -0.83 -7.68 -8.80
C LEU A 227 -0.28 -7.08 -7.50
N PRO A 228 -0.55 -7.69 -6.33
CA PRO A 228 0.04 -7.26 -5.06
C PRO A 228 1.56 -7.12 -5.13
N GLU A 229 2.25 -7.99 -5.88
CA GLU A 229 3.71 -7.98 -6.06
C GLU A 229 4.20 -6.76 -6.83
N ASP A 230 3.40 -6.18 -7.72
CA ASP A 230 3.75 -4.94 -8.42
C ASP A 230 3.84 -3.78 -7.43
N GLN A 231 2.92 -3.73 -6.46
CA GLN A 231 2.91 -2.76 -5.38
C GLN A 231 4.07 -2.99 -4.41
N ALA A 232 4.26 -4.24 -3.99
CA ALA A 232 5.29 -4.63 -3.04
C ALA A 232 6.70 -4.24 -3.51
N ARG A 233 7.01 -4.36 -4.81
CA ARG A 233 8.30 -3.95 -5.38
C ARG A 233 8.58 -2.46 -5.23
N VAL A 234 7.57 -1.61 -5.44
CA VAL A 234 7.73 -0.16 -5.26
C VAL A 234 7.83 0.19 -3.77
N ILE A 235 7.06 -0.49 -2.91
CA ILE A 235 7.16 -0.34 -1.46
C ILE A 235 8.56 -0.74 -0.97
N LEU A 236 9.14 -1.85 -1.45
CA LEU A 236 10.51 -2.27 -1.15
C LEU A 236 11.53 -1.22 -1.58
N PHE A 237 11.42 -0.68 -2.79
CA PHE A 237 12.30 0.40 -3.25
C PHE A 237 12.23 1.61 -2.31
N LEU A 238 11.05 2.06 -1.93
CA LEU A 238 10.86 3.20 -1.03
C LEU A 238 11.32 2.92 0.40
N ALA A 239 11.25 1.68 0.86
CA ALA A 239 11.71 1.23 2.17
C ALA A 239 13.24 1.12 2.25
N SER A 240 13.91 0.83 1.14
CA SER A 240 15.34 0.58 1.06
C SER A 240 16.19 1.84 0.87
N ASP A 241 17.51 1.70 1.01
CA ASP A 241 18.47 2.79 0.77
C ASP A 241 18.61 3.16 -0.71
N CYS A 242 18.04 2.35 -1.64
CA CYS A 242 17.94 2.71 -3.06
C CYS A 242 17.16 4.01 -3.29
N SER A 243 16.30 4.39 -2.34
CA SER A 243 15.52 5.64 -2.36
C SER A 243 15.99 6.66 -1.33
N SER A 244 17.28 6.64 -0.94
CA SER A 244 17.86 7.47 0.13
C SER A 244 17.68 8.98 -0.08
N PHE A 245 17.49 9.44 -1.32
CA PHE A 245 17.25 10.86 -1.64
C PHE A 245 15.80 11.14 -2.08
N ILE A 246 14.86 10.25 -1.74
CA ILE A 246 13.42 10.37 -2.06
C ILE A 246 12.63 10.45 -0.77
N THR A 247 11.97 11.60 -0.53
CA THR A 247 11.06 11.81 0.60
C THR A 247 9.95 12.79 0.21
N GLY A 248 8.74 12.64 0.76
CA GLY A 248 7.58 13.49 0.49
C GLY A 248 6.88 13.19 -0.85
N HIS A 249 7.22 12.11 -1.54
CA HIS A 249 6.65 11.76 -2.83
C HIS A 249 5.54 10.71 -2.72
N THR A 250 4.60 10.79 -3.66
CA THR A 250 3.60 9.75 -3.91
C THR A 250 3.84 9.19 -5.29
N ILE A 251 4.06 7.88 -5.39
CA ILE A 251 4.30 7.18 -6.65
C ILE A 251 3.03 6.45 -7.07
N PRO A 252 2.37 6.87 -8.16
CA PRO A 252 1.30 6.06 -8.76
C PRO A 252 1.86 4.71 -9.23
N THR A 253 1.28 3.63 -8.72
CA THR A 253 1.63 2.25 -9.09
C THR A 253 0.42 1.63 -9.77
N ASP A 254 0.08 2.15 -10.94
CA ASP A 254 -1.23 2.11 -11.56
C ASP A 254 -1.23 1.59 -13.02
N GLY A 255 -0.11 1.07 -13.49
CA GLY A 255 0.02 0.63 -14.89
C GLY A 255 -0.16 1.75 -15.92
N GLY A 256 -0.13 3.02 -15.50
CA GLY A 256 -0.22 4.20 -16.34
C GLY A 256 -1.63 4.78 -16.50
N THR A 257 -2.63 4.31 -15.73
CA THR A 257 -4.02 4.81 -15.82
C THR A 257 -4.15 6.29 -15.51
N THR A 258 -3.43 6.80 -14.50
CA THR A 258 -3.39 8.23 -14.17
C THR A 258 -2.71 9.03 -15.28
N ALA A 259 -1.59 8.54 -15.83
CA ALA A 259 -0.87 9.20 -16.91
C ALA A 259 -1.67 9.23 -18.21
N ALA A 260 -2.51 8.23 -18.46
CA ALA A 260 -3.38 8.16 -19.64
C ALA A 260 -4.42 9.29 -19.68
N GLY A 261 -4.91 9.77 -18.52
CA GLY A 261 -5.74 10.97 -18.43
C GLY A 261 -6.99 10.97 -19.30
N GLY A 262 -7.67 9.81 -19.48
CA GLY A 262 -8.85 9.66 -20.33
C GLY A 262 -8.53 9.28 -21.78
N TRP A 263 -7.30 8.87 -22.08
CA TRP A 263 -6.94 8.23 -23.32
C TRP A 263 -7.03 6.70 -23.20
N PHE A 264 -7.66 6.06 -24.20
CA PHE A 264 -7.91 4.62 -24.22
C PHE A 264 -7.44 4.02 -25.55
N ARG A 265 -7.06 2.74 -25.55
CA ARG A 265 -6.76 2.03 -26.79
C ARG A 265 -8.03 1.73 -27.55
N SER A 266 -7.99 1.87 -28.87
CA SER A 266 -9.10 1.60 -29.78
C SER A 266 -8.62 0.90 -31.03
N SER A 267 -9.33 -0.15 -31.43
CA SER A 267 -9.16 -0.82 -32.72
C SER A 267 -10.06 -0.24 -33.84
N ARG A 268 -10.96 0.70 -33.49
CA ARG A 268 -11.97 1.23 -34.43
C ARG A 268 -11.44 2.27 -35.39
N ARG A 269 -10.19 2.73 -35.23
CA ARG A 269 -9.53 3.71 -36.08
C ARG A 269 -8.25 3.15 -36.68
N PRO A 270 -8.24 2.77 -37.99
CA PRO A 270 -7.01 2.39 -38.67
C PRO A 270 -5.93 3.48 -38.56
N GLY A 271 -4.72 3.10 -38.14
CA GLY A 271 -3.60 4.02 -37.99
C GLY A 271 -3.62 4.91 -36.74
N ARG A 272 -4.59 4.72 -35.84
CA ARG A 272 -4.63 5.37 -34.53
C ARG A 272 -4.97 4.37 -33.45
N GLU A 273 -3.99 4.07 -32.62
CA GLU A 273 -4.17 3.12 -31.52
C GLU A 273 -4.82 3.73 -30.26
N TRP A 274 -4.87 5.07 -30.16
CA TRP A 274 -5.37 5.79 -28.98
C TRP A 274 -6.49 6.76 -29.34
N THR A 275 -7.50 6.83 -28.47
CA THR A 275 -8.64 7.74 -28.60
C THR A 275 -9.06 8.30 -27.25
N ASN A 276 -9.62 9.50 -27.26
CA ASN A 276 -10.36 10.11 -26.14
C ASN A 276 -11.82 10.37 -26.52
N ARG A 277 -12.34 9.74 -27.57
CA ARG A 277 -13.71 9.91 -28.08
C ARG A 277 -14.56 8.69 -27.75
N PRO A 278 -15.73 8.87 -27.08
CA PRO A 278 -16.61 7.76 -26.73
C PRO A 278 -17.03 6.89 -27.93
N ALA A 279 -17.24 7.50 -29.10
CA ALA A 279 -17.64 6.77 -30.30
C ALA A 279 -16.58 5.79 -30.84
N ASP A 280 -15.35 5.92 -30.41
CA ASP A 280 -14.22 5.08 -30.83
C ASP A 280 -13.87 3.99 -29.80
N LEU A 281 -14.59 3.95 -28.67
CA LEU A 281 -14.42 2.98 -27.59
C LEU A 281 -15.15 1.64 -27.82
#